data_b3f7167a33283c0804dcc8e2eb81d82f
#
_entry.id   b3f7167a33283c0804dcc8e2eb81d82f
#
_cell.length_a   1.000
_cell.length_b   1.000
_cell.length_c   1.000
_cell.angle_alpha   90.00
_cell.angle_beta   90.00
_cell.angle_gamma   90.00
#
_symmetry.space_group_name_H-M   'P 1'
#
loop_
_entity.id
_entity.type
_entity.pdbx_description
1 polymer ?
#
loop_
_entity_poly.entity_id
_entity_poly.type
_entity_poly.pdbx_seq_one_letter_code
_entity_poly.pdbx_strand_id
1 'polypeptide(L)'
;PLRSSAASDVYKRQGILFILALRGLSSPETSRQGNYFGIAGMTISIIVTFLSVENFGAGFVYVLIFLVIGGSIGAFIAFKIPMTAMPELVAGFHSLVGLAAVFVAISAFLKPEAFNLGVVGDIKLASLIEMSLGAAIGAITFSGSIIAFLKLRGIMSGSPITFKGQHIINLFLGLAIFALIYYLCTSQSSKIFWSIVLISFIVGILLIIPIGGADMPVVISMLNSYSGWAAAGIGFTLENTALIITGALVGSSGAILSYIMCKGMNR
;
A
#
# COMPACT_ATOMS: atom_id res chain seq x y z
N PRO A 1 8.97 -10.31 28.58
CA PRO A 1 9.99 -10.89 27.69
C PRO A 1 9.47 -12.13 26.93
N LEU A 2 8.72 -13.05 27.58
CA LEU A 2 8.20 -14.25 26.92
C LEU A 2 7.11 -13.98 25.87
N ARG A 3 6.27 -12.95 26.06
CA ARG A 3 5.25 -12.55 25.07
C ARG A 3 5.86 -11.94 23.82
N SER A 4 6.95 -11.19 23.92
CA SER A 4 7.62 -10.61 22.74
C SER A 4 8.31 -11.69 21.90
N SER A 5 8.87 -12.75 22.49
CA SER A 5 9.47 -13.86 21.74
C SER A 5 8.42 -14.70 21.03
N ALA A 6 7.29 -14.99 21.66
CA ALA A 6 6.19 -15.74 21.06
C ALA A 6 5.57 -14.98 19.90
N ALA A 7 5.33 -13.69 20.02
CA ALA A 7 4.84 -12.85 18.93
C ALA A 7 5.84 -12.82 17.75
N SER A 8 7.15 -12.66 18.03
CA SER A 8 8.20 -12.69 17.01
C SER A 8 8.22 -14.04 16.25
N ASP A 9 8.06 -15.15 16.94
CA ASP A 9 8.05 -16.48 16.30
C ASP A 9 6.80 -16.70 15.45
N VAL A 10 5.65 -16.14 15.85
CA VAL A 10 4.43 -16.20 15.06
C VAL A 10 4.55 -15.33 13.79
N TYR A 11 5.13 -14.15 13.87
CA TYR A 11 5.42 -13.31 12.70
C TYR A 11 6.36 -13.98 11.70
N LYS A 12 7.37 -14.73 12.18
CA LYS A 12 8.24 -15.54 11.31
C LYS A 12 7.47 -16.65 10.60
N ARG A 13 6.60 -17.38 11.30
CA ARG A 13 5.74 -18.42 10.71
C ARG A 13 4.78 -17.85 9.68
N GLN A 14 4.20 -16.69 9.94
CA GLN A 14 3.37 -15.95 8.99
C GLN A 14 4.13 -15.59 7.72
N GLY A 15 5.36 -15.08 7.84
CA GLY A 15 6.22 -14.78 6.69
C GLY A 15 6.50 -16.02 5.84
N ILE A 16 6.76 -17.16 6.47
CA ILE A 16 6.95 -18.45 5.79
C ILE A 16 5.69 -18.86 5.02
N LEU A 17 4.51 -18.72 5.62
CA LEU A 17 3.24 -19.06 4.95
C LEU A 17 2.99 -18.18 3.72
N PHE A 18 3.30 -16.88 3.78
CA PHE A 18 3.17 -16.00 2.63
C PHE A 18 4.18 -16.33 1.52
N ILE A 19 5.41 -16.68 1.86
CA ILE A 19 6.40 -17.14 0.87
C ILE A 19 5.92 -18.44 0.20
N LEU A 20 5.41 -19.38 0.97
CA LEU A 20 4.83 -20.63 0.44
C LEU A 20 3.57 -20.38 -0.40
N ALA A 21 2.76 -19.39 -0.03
CA ALA A 21 1.61 -18.95 -0.82
C ALA A 21 2.04 -18.44 -2.19
N LEU A 22 3.03 -17.55 -2.25
CA LEU A 22 3.56 -17.03 -3.51
C LEU A 22 4.15 -18.13 -4.38
N ARG A 23 4.92 -19.06 -3.79
CA ARG A 23 5.45 -20.22 -4.48
C ARG A 23 4.34 -21.14 -5.02
N GLY A 24 3.30 -21.37 -4.23
CA GLY A 24 2.16 -22.18 -4.65
C GLY A 24 1.36 -21.55 -5.78
N LEU A 25 1.21 -20.22 -5.77
CA LEU A 25 0.48 -19.47 -6.80
C LEU A 25 1.26 -19.35 -8.13
N SER A 26 2.54 -19.71 -8.17
CA SER A 26 3.37 -19.63 -9.38
C SER A 26 3.05 -20.74 -10.42
N SER A 27 2.31 -21.79 -10.05
CA SER A 27 1.90 -22.87 -10.94
C SER A 27 0.40 -23.15 -10.80
N PRO A 28 -0.32 -23.42 -11.91
CA PRO A 28 -1.74 -23.76 -11.87
C PRO A 28 -2.05 -25.01 -11.02
N GLU A 29 -1.13 -25.97 -11.01
CA GLU A 29 -1.30 -27.23 -10.28
C GLU A 29 -1.28 -27.03 -8.75
N THR A 30 -0.46 -26.10 -8.26
CA THR A 30 -0.27 -25.81 -6.83
C THR A 30 -1.03 -24.55 -6.36
N SER A 31 -1.73 -23.87 -7.27
CA SER A 31 -2.40 -22.59 -6.98
C SER A 31 -3.42 -22.66 -5.85
N ARG A 32 -4.20 -23.75 -5.76
CA ARG A 32 -5.15 -23.95 -4.66
C ARG A 32 -4.44 -24.07 -3.31
N GLN A 33 -3.34 -24.81 -3.26
CA GLN A 33 -2.55 -24.96 -2.04
C GLN A 33 -1.90 -23.64 -1.64
N GLY A 34 -1.37 -22.89 -2.59
CA GLY A 34 -0.84 -21.54 -2.36
C GLY A 34 -1.89 -20.59 -1.78
N ASN A 35 -3.12 -20.65 -2.29
CA ASN A 35 -4.22 -19.84 -1.76
C ASN A 35 -4.56 -20.21 -0.31
N TYR A 36 -4.58 -21.50 0.06
CA TYR A 36 -4.79 -21.92 1.44
C TYR A 36 -3.68 -21.42 2.38
N PHE A 37 -2.43 -21.43 1.95
CA PHE A 37 -1.33 -20.86 2.74
C PHE A 37 -1.50 -19.35 2.93
N GLY A 38 -1.95 -18.62 1.90
CA GLY A 38 -2.25 -17.20 2.01
C GLY A 38 -3.39 -16.90 3.01
N ILE A 39 -4.48 -17.65 2.93
CA ILE A 39 -5.62 -17.54 3.84
C ILE A 39 -5.18 -17.86 5.29
N ALA A 40 -4.43 -18.95 5.50
CA ALA A 40 -3.92 -19.32 6.81
C ALA A 40 -2.99 -18.24 7.38
N GLY A 41 -2.06 -17.72 6.56
CA GLY A 41 -1.16 -16.64 6.96
C GLY A 41 -1.92 -15.38 7.37
N MET A 42 -2.93 -14.97 6.61
CA MET A 42 -3.76 -13.81 6.92
C MET A 42 -4.60 -14.01 8.19
N THR A 43 -5.19 -15.18 8.37
CA THR A 43 -5.95 -15.53 9.57
C THR A 43 -5.08 -15.45 10.82
N ILE A 44 -3.87 -16.02 10.76
CA ILE A 44 -2.90 -15.95 11.85
C ILE A 44 -2.52 -14.49 12.15
N SER A 45 -2.30 -13.67 11.12
CA SER A 45 -2.01 -12.24 11.29
C SER A 45 -3.08 -11.50 12.07
N ILE A 46 -4.34 -11.71 11.67
CA ILE A 46 -5.49 -11.08 12.33
C ILE A 46 -5.58 -11.51 13.80
N ILE A 47 -5.50 -12.82 14.06
CA ILE A 47 -5.57 -13.37 15.42
C ILE A 47 -4.43 -12.83 16.30
N VAL A 48 -3.18 -12.82 15.79
CA VAL A 48 -2.03 -12.33 16.55
C VAL A 48 -2.15 -10.84 16.83
N THR A 49 -2.61 -10.05 15.85
CA THR A 49 -2.84 -8.62 16.04
C THR A 49 -3.85 -8.39 17.18
N PHE A 50 -4.96 -9.11 17.19
CA PHE A 50 -5.93 -9.02 18.29
C PHE A 50 -5.36 -9.46 19.64
N LEU A 51 -4.58 -10.53 19.67
CA LEU A 51 -3.94 -11.02 20.92
C LEU A 51 -2.84 -10.08 21.43
N SER A 52 -2.28 -9.25 20.55
CA SER A 52 -1.23 -8.27 20.92
C SER A 52 -1.80 -6.95 21.48
N VAL A 53 -3.10 -6.72 21.35
CA VAL A 53 -3.75 -5.53 21.91
C VAL A 53 -3.97 -5.75 23.42
N GLU A 54 -3.28 -4.98 24.24
CA GLU A 54 -3.37 -5.10 25.72
C GLU A 54 -4.64 -4.47 26.30
N ASN A 55 -5.16 -3.41 25.65
CA ASN A 55 -6.33 -2.67 26.10
C ASN A 55 -7.36 -2.51 24.98
N PHE A 56 -8.46 -3.19 25.11
CA PHE A 56 -9.60 -3.04 24.22
C PHE A 56 -10.40 -1.79 24.60
N GLY A 57 -10.01 -0.63 24.09
CA GLY A 57 -10.77 0.61 24.24
C GLY A 57 -12.03 0.62 23.34
N ALA A 58 -12.85 1.68 23.49
CA ALA A 58 -14.07 1.86 22.67
C ALA A 58 -13.82 1.76 21.15
N GLY A 59 -12.60 2.07 20.68
CA GLY A 59 -12.19 1.93 19.29
C GLY A 59 -12.20 0.49 18.74
N PHE A 60 -12.11 -0.51 19.60
CA PHE A 60 -12.08 -1.91 19.19
C PHE A 60 -13.37 -2.35 18.48
N VAL A 61 -14.52 -1.86 18.94
CA VAL A 61 -15.82 -2.14 18.31
C VAL A 61 -15.85 -1.64 16.87
N TYR A 62 -15.30 -0.46 16.61
CA TYR A 62 -15.20 0.08 15.24
C TYR A 62 -14.29 -0.77 14.36
N VAL A 63 -13.16 -1.27 14.89
CA VAL A 63 -12.27 -2.17 14.15
C VAL A 63 -13.01 -3.45 13.75
N LEU A 64 -13.75 -4.08 14.65
CA LEU A 64 -14.57 -5.26 14.34
C LEU A 64 -15.63 -4.98 13.28
N ILE A 65 -16.35 -3.87 13.41
CA ILE A 65 -17.39 -3.47 12.45
C ILE A 65 -16.78 -3.31 11.05
N PHE A 66 -15.69 -2.53 10.92
CA PHE A 66 -15.05 -2.31 9.63
C PHE A 66 -14.41 -3.58 9.05
N LEU A 67 -13.89 -4.47 9.89
CA LEU A 67 -13.35 -5.77 9.46
C LEU A 67 -14.45 -6.67 8.88
N VAL A 68 -15.62 -6.72 9.55
CA VAL A 68 -16.77 -7.50 9.07
C VAL A 68 -17.33 -6.90 7.78
N ILE A 69 -17.47 -5.57 7.71
CA ILE A 69 -17.97 -4.89 6.49
C ILE A 69 -16.99 -5.11 5.33
N GLY A 70 -15.71 -4.82 5.52
CA GLY A 70 -14.69 -4.97 4.48
C GLY A 70 -14.52 -6.43 4.04
N GLY A 71 -14.49 -7.36 4.99
CA GLY A 71 -14.41 -8.79 4.72
C GLY A 71 -15.63 -9.33 3.95
N SER A 72 -16.84 -8.88 4.31
CA SER A 72 -18.07 -9.28 3.62
C SER A 72 -18.11 -8.75 2.19
N ILE A 73 -17.76 -7.48 1.98
CA ILE A 73 -17.68 -6.87 0.65
C ILE A 73 -16.61 -7.59 -0.19
N GLY A 74 -15.43 -7.83 0.38
CA GLY A 74 -14.33 -8.54 -0.31
C GLY A 74 -14.70 -9.96 -0.70
N ALA A 75 -15.31 -10.72 0.21
CA ALA A 75 -15.82 -12.06 -0.07
C ALA A 75 -16.88 -12.06 -1.18
N PHE A 76 -17.85 -11.16 -1.09
CA PHE A 76 -18.90 -11.05 -2.11
C PHE A 76 -18.33 -10.76 -3.50
N ILE A 77 -17.37 -9.84 -3.60
CA ILE A 77 -16.70 -9.53 -4.86
C ILE A 77 -15.91 -10.74 -5.36
N ALA A 78 -15.14 -11.39 -4.49
CA ALA A 78 -14.30 -12.54 -4.85
C ALA A 78 -15.11 -13.71 -5.43
N PHE A 79 -16.34 -13.94 -4.93
CA PHE A 79 -17.23 -14.98 -5.47
C PHE A 79 -17.92 -14.62 -6.78
N LYS A 80 -18.11 -13.33 -7.07
CA LYS A 80 -18.90 -12.88 -8.22
C LYS A 80 -18.06 -12.42 -9.40
N ILE A 81 -16.79 -12.07 -9.20
CA ILE A 81 -15.99 -11.46 -10.25
C ILE A 81 -15.57 -12.50 -11.30
N PRO A 82 -15.77 -12.24 -12.61
CA PRO A 82 -15.26 -13.09 -13.66
C PRO A 82 -13.73 -12.93 -13.79
N MET A 83 -13.03 -13.97 -14.24
CA MET A 83 -11.57 -13.95 -14.43
C MET A 83 -11.10 -12.85 -15.39
N THR A 84 -11.94 -12.48 -16.35
CA THR A 84 -11.65 -11.39 -17.29
C THR A 84 -11.57 -10.00 -16.66
N ALA A 85 -12.24 -9.79 -15.51
CA ALA A 85 -12.24 -8.54 -14.77
C ALA A 85 -11.21 -8.50 -13.61
N MET A 86 -10.33 -9.53 -13.51
CA MET A 86 -9.28 -9.56 -12.47
C MET A 86 -8.34 -8.36 -12.51
N PRO A 87 -7.87 -7.86 -13.67
CA PRO A 87 -7.00 -6.67 -13.69
C PRO A 87 -7.66 -5.43 -13.09
N GLU A 88 -8.96 -5.23 -13.35
CA GLU A 88 -9.74 -4.14 -12.76
C GLU A 88 -9.84 -4.29 -11.24
N LEU A 89 -10.14 -5.50 -10.76
CA LEU A 89 -10.24 -5.79 -9.34
C LEU A 89 -8.92 -5.54 -8.61
N VAL A 90 -7.82 -6.00 -9.20
CA VAL A 90 -6.48 -5.80 -8.63
C VAL A 90 -6.16 -4.31 -8.54
N ALA A 91 -6.45 -3.52 -9.58
CA ALA A 91 -6.29 -2.07 -9.51
C ALA A 91 -7.16 -1.44 -8.39
N GLY A 92 -8.43 -1.87 -8.28
CA GLY A 92 -9.31 -1.42 -7.20
C GLY A 92 -8.76 -1.74 -5.80
N PHE A 93 -8.23 -2.93 -5.58
CA PHE A 93 -7.63 -3.30 -4.28
C PHE A 93 -6.36 -2.51 -3.99
N HIS A 94 -5.50 -2.25 -4.98
CA HIS A 94 -4.31 -1.40 -4.77
C HIS A 94 -4.69 0.01 -4.33
N SER A 95 -5.82 0.55 -4.81
CA SER A 95 -6.29 1.85 -4.33
C SER A 95 -6.61 1.79 -2.83
N LEU A 96 -7.31 0.77 -2.36
CA LEU A 96 -7.65 0.61 -0.94
C LEU A 96 -6.41 0.39 -0.06
N VAL A 97 -5.43 -0.37 -0.54
CA VAL A 97 -4.13 -0.56 0.16
C VAL A 97 -3.38 0.77 0.28
N GLY A 98 -3.32 1.55 -0.82
CA GLY A 98 -2.71 2.88 -0.79
C GLY A 98 -3.41 3.82 0.20
N LEU A 99 -4.74 3.81 0.22
CA LEU A 99 -5.52 4.62 1.17
C LEU A 99 -5.30 4.18 2.62
N ALA A 100 -5.21 2.86 2.88
CA ALA A 100 -4.90 2.34 4.21
C ALA A 100 -3.54 2.83 4.70
N ALA A 101 -2.51 2.84 3.84
CA ALA A 101 -1.19 3.38 4.18
C ALA A 101 -1.25 4.87 4.54
N VAL A 102 -2.03 5.67 3.80
CA VAL A 102 -2.26 7.09 4.13
C VAL A 102 -2.90 7.23 5.51
N PHE A 103 -3.94 6.46 5.82
CA PHE A 103 -4.61 6.55 7.13
C PHE A 103 -3.73 6.12 8.28
N VAL A 104 -2.88 5.10 8.11
CA VAL A 104 -1.93 4.70 9.15
C VAL A 104 -0.92 5.81 9.40
N ALA A 105 -0.37 6.42 8.34
CA ALA A 105 0.55 7.54 8.47
C ALA A 105 -0.11 8.77 9.14
N ILE A 106 -1.35 9.09 8.79
CA ILE A 106 -2.14 10.15 9.44
C ILE A 106 -2.31 9.84 10.94
N SER A 107 -2.67 8.61 11.28
CA SER A 107 -2.87 8.19 12.67
C SER A 107 -1.57 8.30 13.48
N ALA A 108 -0.45 7.87 12.90
CA ALA A 108 0.88 7.95 13.52
C ALA A 108 1.32 9.42 13.71
N PHE A 109 1.02 10.30 12.76
CA PHE A 109 1.33 11.73 12.86
C PHE A 109 0.48 12.45 13.91
N LEU A 110 -0.82 12.12 14.00
CA LEU A 110 -1.75 12.78 14.92
C LEU A 110 -1.61 12.28 16.38
N LYS A 111 -1.19 11.03 16.57
CA LYS A 111 -1.00 10.40 17.89
C LYS A 111 0.29 9.60 17.95
N PRO A 112 1.46 10.25 17.87
CA PRO A 112 2.74 9.57 17.84
C PRO A 112 3.04 8.78 19.11
N GLU A 113 2.47 9.18 20.25
CA GLU A 113 2.64 8.47 21.52
C GLU A 113 2.08 7.04 21.46
N ALA A 114 0.98 6.83 20.73
CA ALA A 114 0.35 5.52 20.59
C ALA A 114 1.24 4.52 19.82
N PHE A 115 2.22 5.02 19.09
CA PHE A 115 3.15 4.24 18.26
C PHE A 115 4.60 4.31 18.79
N ASN A 116 4.84 4.87 19.96
CA ASN A 116 6.17 5.08 20.56
C ASN A 116 7.14 5.92 19.68
N LEU A 117 6.60 6.82 18.88
CA LEU A 117 7.36 7.65 17.94
C LEU A 117 7.82 8.99 18.52
N GLY A 118 7.37 9.34 19.71
CA GLY A 118 7.58 10.62 20.38
C GLY A 118 6.27 11.25 20.83
N VAL A 119 6.24 12.56 20.96
CA VAL A 119 5.03 13.35 21.30
C VAL A 119 4.67 14.26 20.13
N VAL A 120 3.43 14.79 20.13
CA VAL A 120 2.99 15.74 19.10
C VAL A 120 3.90 16.97 19.10
N GLY A 121 4.55 17.25 17.98
CA GLY A 121 5.51 18.35 17.83
C GLY A 121 6.97 17.99 18.15
N ASP A 122 7.23 16.77 18.65
CA ASP A 122 8.58 16.22 18.88
C ASP A 122 8.62 14.73 18.52
N ILE A 123 8.38 14.45 17.24
CA ILE A 123 8.44 13.11 16.65
C ILE A 123 9.88 12.84 16.19
N LYS A 124 10.35 11.61 16.38
CA LYS A 124 11.68 11.18 15.91
C LYS A 124 11.86 11.46 14.42
N LEU A 125 13.00 12.01 14.03
CA LEU A 125 13.30 12.40 12.64
C LEU A 125 13.13 11.24 11.65
N ALA A 126 13.64 10.05 11.99
CA ALA A 126 13.50 8.86 11.14
C ALA A 126 12.02 8.54 10.89
N SER A 127 11.21 8.51 11.94
CA SER A 127 9.78 8.20 11.86
C SER A 127 9.00 9.24 11.06
N LEU A 128 9.38 10.53 11.13
CA LEU A 128 8.79 11.58 10.28
C LEU A 128 9.05 11.35 8.79
N ILE A 129 10.28 10.97 8.45
CA ILE A 129 10.64 10.65 7.05
C ILE A 129 9.88 9.41 6.58
N GLU A 130 9.89 8.34 7.37
CA GLU A 130 9.25 7.07 7.05
C GLU A 130 7.74 7.21 6.85
N MET A 131 7.04 7.87 7.79
CA MET A 131 5.60 8.09 7.67
C MET A 131 5.24 9.03 6.52
N SER A 132 6.06 10.05 6.26
CA SER A 132 5.83 10.99 5.15
C SER A 132 6.00 10.31 3.80
N LEU A 133 7.03 9.48 3.63
CA LEU A 133 7.23 8.67 2.44
C LEU A 133 6.13 7.63 2.28
N GLY A 134 5.76 6.93 3.36
CA GLY A 134 4.66 5.98 3.36
C GLY A 134 3.34 6.62 2.95
N ALA A 135 3.02 7.80 3.49
CA ALA A 135 1.85 8.59 3.12
C ALA A 135 1.89 9.05 1.66
N ALA A 136 3.03 9.56 1.20
CA ALA A 136 3.18 10.06 -0.16
C ALA A 136 3.02 8.92 -1.19
N ILE A 137 3.73 7.81 -1.00
CA ILE A 137 3.64 6.64 -1.89
C ILE A 137 2.23 6.03 -1.83
N GLY A 138 1.63 5.94 -0.64
CA GLY A 138 0.26 5.48 -0.46
C GLY A 138 -0.77 6.34 -1.20
N ALA A 139 -0.64 7.67 -1.13
CA ALA A 139 -1.51 8.63 -1.82
C ALA A 139 -1.37 8.54 -3.34
N ILE A 140 -0.14 8.43 -3.86
CA ILE A 140 0.14 8.22 -5.29
C ILE A 140 -0.50 6.88 -5.74
N THR A 141 -0.33 5.83 -4.95
CA THR A 141 -0.89 4.50 -5.24
C THR A 141 -2.42 4.55 -5.27
N PHE A 142 -3.06 5.20 -4.30
CA PHE A 142 -4.50 5.33 -4.25
C PHE A 142 -5.06 6.01 -5.49
N SER A 143 -4.64 7.24 -5.75
CA SER A 143 -5.18 8.05 -6.85
C SER A 143 -4.82 7.48 -8.22
N GLY A 144 -3.60 6.98 -8.39
CA GLY A 144 -3.16 6.31 -9.62
C GLY A 144 -3.95 5.04 -9.90
N SER A 145 -4.21 4.23 -8.88
CA SER A 145 -4.99 2.99 -9.01
C SER A 145 -6.45 3.25 -9.34
N ILE A 146 -7.05 4.33 -8.85
CA ILE A 146 -8.41 4.76 -9.25
C ILE A 146 -8.43 5.07 -10.75
N ILE A 147 -7.47 5.83 -11.27
CA ILE A 147 -7.40 6.16 -12.70
C ILE A 147 -7.21 4.89 -13.54
N ALA A 148 -6.32 3.98 -13.10
CA ALA A 148 -6.12 2.70 -13.77
C ALA A 148 -7.41 1.86 -13.80
N PHE A 149 -8.11 1.76 -12.67
CA PHE A 149 -9.40 1.09 -12.57
C PHE A 149 -10.45 1.69 -13.53
N LEU A 150 -10.60 3.02 -13.55
CA LEU A 150 -11.57 3.71 -14.40
C LEU A 150 -11.29 3.49 -15.90
N LYS A 151 -10.01 3.46 -16.29
CA LYS A 151 -9.60 3.18 -17.68
C LYS A 151 -9.83 1.72 -18.05
N LEU A 152 -9.49 0.77 -17.19
CA LEU A 152 -9.72 -0.67 -17.44
C LEU A 152 -11.21 -0.99 -17.54
N ARG A 153 -12.02 -0.37 -16.70
CA ARG A 153 -13.47 -0.53 -16.66
C ARG A 153 -14.18 0.12 -17.88
N GLY A 154 -13.44 0.91 -18.68
CA GLY A 154 -14.03 1.66 -19.80
C GLY A 154 -14.92 2.84 -19.38
N ILE A 155 -14.93 3.22 -18.10
CA ILE A 155 -15.62 4.41 -17.59
C ILE A 155 -14.87 5.66 -18.05
N MET A 156 -13.54 5.60 -18.03
CA MET A 156 -12.67 6.62 -18.58
C MET A 156 -12.10 6.14 -19.91
N SER A 157 -11.91 7.04 -20.88
CA SER A 157 -11.28 6.68 -22.16
C SER A 157 -9.92 6.01 -21.93
N GLY A 158 -9.70 4.87 -22.58
CA GLY A 158 -8.41 4.18 -22.58
C GLY A 158 -7.32 4.91 -23.38
N SER A 159 -7.63 6.00 -24.07
CA SER A 159 -6.63 6.79 -24.79
C SER A 159 -5.73 7.56 -23.82
N PRO A 160 -4.44 7.75 -24.16
CA PRO A 160 -3.54 8.60 -23.40
C PRO A 160 -4.03 10.06 -23.40
N ILE A 161 -4.13 10.65 -22.19
CA ILE A 161 -4.43 12.09 -22.05
C ILE A 161 -3.11 12.78 -21.73
N THR A 162 -2.53 13.43 -22.74
CA THR A 162 -1.24 14.11 -22.64
C THR A 162 -1.40 15.61 -22.83
N PHE A 163 -0.59 16.39 -22.14
CA PHE A 163 -0.54 17.84 -22.30
C PHE A 163 0.92 18.35 -22.29
N LYS A 164 1.15 19.51 -22.91
CA LYS A 164 2.49 20.10 -22.99
C LYS A 164 3.04 20.42 -21.60
N GLY A 165 4.28 20.02 -21.35
CA GLY A 165 4.96 20.30 -20.07
C GLY A 165 4.66 19.31 -18.93
N GLN A 166 3.89 18.26 -19.17
CA GLN A 166 3.50 17.26 -18.18
C GLN A 166 4.69 16.69 -17.38
N HIS A 167 5.77 16.30 -18.07
CA HIS A 167 6.94 15.75 -17.40
C HIS A 167 7.63 16.76 -16.48
N ILE A 168 7.64 18.04 -16.89
CA ILE A 168 8.22 19.13 -16.10
C ILE A 168 7.37 19.37 -14.87
N ILE A 169 6.03 19.39 -15.01
CA ILE A 169 5.11 19.54 -13.88
C ILE A 169 5.26 18.39 -12.89
N ASN A 170 5.31 17.14 -13.37
CA ASN A 170 5.50 15.98 -12.52
C ASN A 170 6.84 16.03 -11.78
N LEU A 171 7.92 16.48 -12.45
CA LEU A 171 9.22 16.66 -11.83
C LEU A 171 9.17 17.71 -10.71
N PHE A 172 8.57 18.89 -10.98
CA PHE A 172 8.44 19.94 -9.97
C PHE A 172 7.57 19.51 -8.79
N LEU A 173 6.47 18.81 -9.01
CA LEU A 173 5.64 18.28 -7.94
C LEU A 173 6.39 17.22 -7.11
N GLY A 174 7.16 16.34 -7.76
CA GLY A 174 8.03 15.39 -7.07
C GLY A 174 9.07 16.09 -6.19
N LEU A 175 9.78 17.08 -6.74
CA LEU A 175 10.75 17.88 -5.98
C LEU A 175 10.07 18.65 -4.84
N ALA A 176 8.85 19.16 -5.05
CA ALA A 176 8.07 19.84 -4.00
C ALA A 176 7.73 18.88 -2.85
N ILE A 177 7.38 17.60 -3.13
CA ILE A 177 7.15 16.61 -2.08
C ILE A 177 8.42 16.42 -1.24
N PHE A 178 9.59 16.23 -1.85
CA PHE A 178 10.84 16.09 -1.11
C PHE A 178 11.19 17.34 -0.30
N ALA A 179 10.99 18.54 -0.85
CA ALA A 179 11.20 19.80 -0.13
C ALA A 179 10.25 19.95 1.06
N LEU A 180 8.99 19.56 0.90
CA LEU A 180 7.99 19.58 1.97
C LEU A 180 8.30 18.55 3.06
N ILE A 181 8.80 17.35 2.71
CA ILE A 181 9.25 16.34 3.68
C ILE A 181 10.41 16.90 4.50
N TYR A 182 11.41 17.51 3.83
CA TYR A 182 12.52 18.18 4.53
C TYR A 182 12.02 19.28 5.48
N TYR A 183 11.10 20.11 5.02
CA TYR A 183 10.52 21.18 5.85
C TYR A 183 9.64 20.64 6.98
N LEU A 184 8.95 19.51 6.76
CA LEU A 184 8.20 18.83 7.83
C LEU A 184 9.13 18.33 8.94
N CYS A 185 10.31 17.83 8.58
CA CYS A 185 11.30 17.38 9.56
C CYS A 185 11.81 18.48 10.48
N THR A 186 11.77 19.74 10.03
CA THR A 186 12.21 20.89 10.84
C THR A 186 11.06 21.55 11.61
N SER A 187 9.86 21.63 11.02
CA SER A 187 8.74 22.40 11.56
C SER A 187 7.68 21.54 12.24
N GLN A 188 7.62 20.25 11.93
CA GLN A 188 6.61 19.28 12.41
C GLN A 188 5.15 19.78 12.28
N SER A 189 4.89 20.64 11.29
CA SER A 189 3.61 21.30 11.10
C SER A 189 2.59 20.39 10.42
N SER A 190 1.41 20.25 11.01
CA SER A 190 0.29 19.48 10.44
C SER A 190 -0.10 19.99 9.04
N LYS A 191 -0.03 21.30 8.79
CA LYS A 191 -0.36 21.86 7.46
C LYS A 191 0.56 21.34 6.37
N ILE A 192 1.85 21.17 6.67
CA ILE A 192 2.84 20.65 5.72
C ILE A 192 2.57 19.18 5.44
N PHE A 193 2.28 18.38 6.48
CA PHE A 193 1.94 16.98 6.31
C PHE A 193 0.72 16.80 5.38
N TRP A 194 -0.35 17.55 5.59
CA TRP A 194 -1.52 17.54 4.71
C TRP A 194 -1.21 18.02 3.28
N SER A 195 -0.30 18.98 3.13
CA SER A 195 0.15 19.43 1.80
C SER A 195 0.89 18.32 1.05
N ILE A 196 1.74 17.54 1.73
CA ILE A 196 2.43 16.38 1.15
C ILE A 196 1.39 15.37 0.63
N VAL A 197 0.42 15.01 1.46
CA VAL A 197 -0.64 14.05 1.09
C VAL A 197 -1.43 14.55 -0.12
N LEU A 198 -1.87 15.81 -0.12
CA LEU A 198 -2.66 16.40 -1.20
C LEU A 198 -1.88 16.43 -2.53
N ILE A 199 -0.64 16.91 -2.51
CA ILE A 199 0.21 16.96 -3.70
C ILE A 199 0.47 15.54 -4.22
N SER A 200 0.67 14.58 -3.33
CA SER A 200 0.87 13.18 -3.71
C SER A 200 -0.36 12.56 -4.39
N PHE A 201 -1.57 12.90 -3.97
CA PHE A 201 -2.79 12.51 -4.70
C PHE A 201 -2.83 13.09 -6.11
N ILE A 202 -2.45 14.34 -6.28
CA ILE A 202 -2.38 14.99 -7.59
C ILE A 202 -1.34 14.32 -8.48
N VAL A 203 -0.17 14.03 -7.95
CA VAL A 203 0.92 13.34 -8.66
C VAL A 203 0.47 11.96 -9.14
N GLY A 204 -0.23 11.18 -8.31
CA GLY A 204 -0.74 9.87 -8.70
C GLY A 204 -1.68 9.93 -9.90
N ILE A 205 -2.58 10.91 -9.95
CA ILE A 205 -3.45 11.16 -11.11
C ILE A 205 -2.61 11.50 -12.35
N LEU A 206 -1.70 12.46 -12.21
CA LEU A 206 -0.90 12.97 -13.33
C LEU A 206 0.07 11.94 -13.91
N LEU A 207 0.52 10.97 -13.10
CA LEU A 207 1.39 9.88 -13.56
C LEU A 207 0.65 8.86 -14.41
N ILE A 208 -0.60 8.54 -14.09
CA ILE A 208 -1.32 7.43 -14.70
C ILE A 208 -2.22 7.89 -15.86
N ILE A 209 -2.71 9.14 -15.82
CA ILE A 209 -3.64 9.65 -16.84
C ILE A 209 -3.08 9.63 -18.28
N PRO A 210 -1.77 9.84 -18.53
CA PRO A 210 -1.20 9.81 -19.86
C PRO A 210 -0.91 8.40 -20.41
N ILE A 211 -1.07 7.37 -19.58
CA ILE A 211 -0.78 5.99 -19.97
C ILE A 211 -2.01 5.38 -20.63
N GLY A 212 -1.82 4.75 -21.79
CA GLY A 212 -2.89 4.13 -22.57
C GLY A 212 -3.40 2.83 -21.95
N GLY A 213 -4.64 2.45 -22.26
CA GLY A 213 -5.26 1.21 -21.79
C GLY A 213 -4.48 -0.06 -22.16
N ALA A 214 -3.80 -0.07 -23.28
CA ALA A 214 -2.97 -1.19 -23.74
C ALA A 214 -1.74 -1.41 -22.82
N ASP A 215 -1.24 -0.36 -22.18
CA ASP A 215 -0.07 -0.42 -21.28
C ASP A 215 -0.48 -0.60 -19.80
N MET A 216 -1.78 -0.72 -19.51
CA MET A 216 -2.30 -0.87 -18.14
C MET A 216 -1.77 -2.11 -17.38
N PRO A 217 -1.50 -3.26 -17.98
CA PRO A 217 -0.90 -4.39 -17.25
C PRO A 217 0.43 -4.01 -16.59
N VAL A 218 1.29 -3.23 -17.25
CA VAL A 218 2.54 -2.71 -16.69
C VAL A 218 2.25 -1.76 -15.53
N VAL A 219 1.27 -0.87 -15.71
CA VAL A 219 0.85 0.10 -14.69
C VAL A 219 0.37 -0.61 -13.42
N ILE A 220 -0.45 -1.67 -13.55
CA ILE A 220 -0.93 -2.45 -12.40
C ILE A 220 0.26 -3.05 -11.64
N SER A 221 1.22 -3.64 -12.36
CA SER A 221 2.43 -4.19 -11.72
C SER A 221 3.25 -3.11 -11.01
N MET A 222 3.33 -1.90 -11.58
CA MET A 222 4.03 -0.77 -10.99
C MET A 222 3.31 -0.22 -9.77
N LEU A 223 1.98 -0.13 -9.80
CA LEU A 223 1.15 0.24 -8.65
C LEU A 223 1.24 -0.80 -7.53
N ASN A 224 1.34 -2.09 -7.87
CA ASN A 224 1.64 -3.14 -6.89
C ASN A 224 3.01 -2.92 -6.22
N SER A 225 4.03 -2.53 -6.99
CA SER A 225 5.33 -2.17 -6.43
C SER A 225 5.21 -0.97 -5.46
N TYR A 226 4.48 0.07 -5.83
CA TYR A 226 4.28 1.24 -4.97
C TYR A 226 3.52 0.87 -3.69
N SER A 227 2.49 0.03 -3.77
CA SER A 227 1.79 -0.46 -2.58
C SER A 227 2.70 -1.26 -1.66
N GLY A 228 3.61 -2.05 -2.22
CA GLY A 228 4.64 -2.77 -1.47
C GLY A 228 5.59 -1.81 -0.75
N TRP A 229 6.08 -0.79 -1.41
CA TRP A 229 6.96 0.21 -0.79
C TRP A 229 6.24 1.07 0.25
N ALA A 230 4.97 1.41 0.02
CA ALA A 230 4.14 2.08 1.03
C ALA A 230 4.00 1.20 2.28
N ALA A 231 3.74 -0.11 2.10
CA ALA A 231 3.66 -1.07 3.20
C ALA A 231 5.00 -1.18 3.96
N ALA A 232 6.13 -1.21 3.25
CA ALA A 232 7.45 -1.21 3.90
C ALA A 232 7.70 0.07 4.71
N GLY A 233 7.37 1.25 4.16
CA GLY A 233 7.47 2.53 4.85
C GLY A 233 6.63 2.58 6.13
N ILE A 234 5.39 2.13 6.06
CA ILE A 234 4.53 1.99 7.23
C ILE A 234 5.07 0.92 8.19
N GLY A 235 5.66 -0.15 7.67
CA GLY A 235 6.31 -1.19 8.49
C GLY A 235 7.45 -0.63 9.33
N PHE A 236 8.26 0.28 8.80
CA PHE A 236 9.28 1.00 9.57
C PHE A 236 8.64 1.86 10.66
N THR A 237 7.63 2.65 10.32
CA THR A 237 6.91 3.49 11.28
C THR A 237 6.29 2.68 12.44
N LEU A 238 5.79 1.47 12.14
CA LEU A 238 5.17 0.58 13.14
C LEU A 238 6.16 -0.37 13.81
N GLU A 239 7.46 -0.30 13.48
CA GLU A 239 8.49 -1.26 13.92
C GLU A 239 8.11 -2.72 13.64
N ASN A 240 7.35 -2.98 12.57
CA ASN A 240 6.85 -4.29 12.19
C ASN A 240 7.72 -4.93 11.11
N THR A 241 8.66 -5.78 11.52
CA THR A 241 9.62 -6.45 10.65
C THR A 241 8.94 -7.29 9.55
N ALA A 242 7.82 -7.96 9.86
CA ALA A 242 7.09 -8.76 8.86
C ALA A 242 6.52 -7.87 7.74
N LEU A 243 5.98 -6.71 8.11
CA LEU A 243 5.45 -5.75 7.14
C LEU A 243 6.57 -5.11 6.30
N ILE A 244 7.74 -4.84 6.90
CA ILE A 244 8.92 -4.35 6.16
C ILE A 244 9.36 -5.38 5.12
N ILE A 245 9.56 -6.64 5.53
CA ILE A 245 10.03 -7.70 4.65
C ILE A 245 9.03 -7.97 3.52
N THR A 246 7.76 -8.14 3.85
CA THR A 246 6.72 -8.41 2.83
C THR A 246 6.54 -7.22 1.89
N GLY A 247 6.55 -6.00 2.42
CA GLY A 247 6.48 -4.78 1.62
C GLY A 247 7.67 -4.64 0.67
N ALA A 248 8.89 -4.89 1.13
CA ALA A 248 10.09 -4.85 0.32
C ALA A 248 10.09 -5.93 -0.78
N LEU A 249 9.64 -7.15 -0.47
CA LEU A 249 9.52 -8.24 -1.44
C LEU A 249 8.48 -7.92 -2.52
N VAL A 250 7.29 -7.46 -2.13
CA VAL A 250 6.23 -7.07 -3.07
C VAL A 250 6.67 -5.88 -3.91
N GLY A 251 7.30 -4.88 -3.29
CA GLY A 251 7.83 -3.71 -3.98
C GLY A 251 8.85 -4.07 -5.04
N SER A 252 9.84 -4.89 -4.68
CA SER A 252 10.90 -5.32 -5.60
C SER A 252 10.36 -6.21 -6.72
N SER A 253 9.51 -7.19 -6.39
CA SER A 253 8.94 -8.11 -7.38
C SER A 253 8.06 -7.40 -8.39
N GLY A 254 7.24 -6.43 -7.94
CA GLY A 254 6.42 -5.61 -8.83
C GLY A 254 7.26 -4.74 -9.77
N ALA A 255 8.37 -4.14 -9.28
CA ALA A 255 9.28 -3.36 -10.10
C ALA A 255 9.98 -4.23 -11.17
N ILE A 256 10.49 -5.40 -10.78
CA ILE A 256 11.12 -6.35 -11.70
C ILE A 256 10.11 -6.82 -12.77
N LEU A 257 8.89 -7.18 -12.35
CA LEU A 257 7.84 -7.61 -13.27
C LEU A 257 7.48 -6.51 -14.25
N SER A 258 7.32 -5.26 -13.79
CA SER A 258 7.06 -4.11 -14.64
C SER A 258 8.16 -3.92 -15.69
N TYR A 259 9.42 -4.02 -15.29
CA TYR A 259 10.56 -3.93 -16.19
C TYR A 259 10.55 -5.03 -17.27
N ILE A 260 10.31 -6.29 -16.86
CA ILE A 260 10.23 -7.43 -17.78
C ILE A 260 9.09 -7.25 -18.76
N MET A 261 7.91 -6.79 -18.27
CA MET A 261 6.75 -6.53 -19.12
C MET A 261 7.00 -5.41 -20.11
N CYS A 262 7.61 -4.28 -19.69
CA CYS A 262 8.01 -3.21 -20.61
C CYS A 262 8.93 -3.73 -21.71
N LYS A 263 9.96 -4.52 -21.34
CA LYS A 263 10.86 -5.12 -22.31
C LYS A 263 10.15 -6.08 -23.27
N GLY A 264 9.23 -6.91 -22.78
CA GLY A 264 8.44 -7.84 -23.59
C GLY A 264 7.47 -7.13 -24.53
N MET A 265 6.96 -5.98 -24.15
CA MET A 265 6.07 -5.14 -24.95
C MET A 265 6.82 -4.16 -25.88
N ASN A 266 8.15 -4.17 -25.85
CA ASN A 266 9.02 -3.26 -26.60
C ASN A 266 8.73 -1.76 -26.29
N ARG A 267 8.54 -1.44 -25.02
CA ARG A 267 8.19 -0.13 -24.47
C ARG A 267 9.30 0.41 -23.57
#